data_1b7bcda07aacebd0ef1841b8bd685f23
#
_entry.id   1b7bcda07aacebd0ef1841b8bd685f23
#
_cell.length_a   1.000
_cell.length_b   1.000
_cell.length_c   1.000
_cell.angle_alpha   90.00
_cell.angle_beta   90.00
_cell.angle_gamma   90.00
#
_symmetry.space_group_name_H-M   'P 1'
#
loop_
_entity.id
_entity.type
_entity.pdbx_description
1 polymer ?
#
loop_
_entity_poly.entity_id
_entity_poly.type
_entity_poly.pdbx_seq_one_letter_code
_entity_poly.pdbx_strand_id
1 'polypeptide(L)'
;MKPKSRKEILDVCQSNFLNYSTLTKVAIIIAVVLSAGSLALYLCGYILPTIQGVVYGEIVGWDLVWRVCLAFLYYAGLHFVNLFCVSLGGATMCREENWDINDFSMAWMNMYKYMSYIETEEEEELEDLDDENSEK
;
A
#
# COMPACT_ATOMS: atom_id res chain seq x y z
N MET A 1 3.02 14.70 -14.28
CA MET A 1 1.72 14.41 -13.64
C MET A 1 1.96 13.90 -12.24
N LYS A 2 1.29 14.47 -11.25
CA LYS A 2 1.45 14.02 -9.85
C LYS A 2 0.45 12.92 -9.54
N PRO A 3 0.85 11.80 -8.94
CA PRO A 3 -0.11 10.81 -8.49
C PRO A 3 -0.93 11.36 -7.32
N LYS A 4 -2.22 11.06 -7.29
CA LYS A 4 -3.14 11.56 -6.26
C LYS A 4 -3.57 10.48 -5.27
N SER A 5 -3.49 9.21 -5.66
CA SER A 5 -3.94 8.09 -4.85
C SER A 5 -3.10 6.85 -5.11
N ARG A 6 -3.18 5.88 -4.20
CA ARG A 6 -2.51 4.58 -4.36
C ARG A 6 -3.01 3.85 -5.60
N LYS A 7 -4.30 3.93 -5.89
CA LYS A 7 -4.90 3.32 -7.08
C LYS A 7 -4.27 3.88 -8.36
N GLU A 8 -4.11 5.18 -8.44
CA GLU A 8 -3.50 5.85 -9.59
C GLU A 8 -2.04 5.42 -9.80
N ILE A 9 -1.27 5.30 -8.71
CA ILE A 9 0.10 4.76 -8.75
C ILE A 9 0.12 3.34 -9.32
N LEU A 10 -0.78 2.48 -8.86
CA LEU A 10 -0.86 1.10 -9.32
C LEU A 10 -1.29 1.01 -10.78
N ASP A 11 -2.24 1.84 -11.20
CA ASP A 11 -2.71 1.90 -12.58
C ASP A 11 -1.59 2.35 -13.53
N VAL A 12 -0.83 3.36 -13.16
CA VAL A 12 0.33 3.84 -13.92
C VAL A 12 1.42 2.77 -13.97
N CYS A 13 1.69 2.11 -12.85
CA CYS A 13 2.64 1.01 -12.79
C CYS A 13 2.26 -0.11 -13.75
N GLN A 14 1.00 -0.53 -13.73
CA GLN A 14 0.49 -1.57 -14.61
C GLN A 14 0.58 -1.17 -16.08
N SER A 15 0.22 0.07 -16.42
CA SER A 15 0.21 0.56 -17.80
C SER A 15 1.62 0.69 -18.38
N ASN A 16 2.58 1.13 -17.58
CA ASN A 16 3.92 1.48 -18.05
C ASN A 16 4.99 0.43 -17.70
N PHE A 17 4.60 -0.65 -17.02
CA PHE A 17 5.53 -1.67 -16.52
C PHE A 17 6.47 -2.22 -17.59
N LEU A 18 5.94 -2.50 -18.77
CA LEU A 18 6.73 -3.05 -19.87
C LEU A 18 7.77 -2.07 -20.43
N ASN A 19 7.52 -0.77 -20.26
CA ASN A 19 8.40 0.30 -20.74
C ASN A 19 9.49 0.67 -19.71
N TYR A 20 9.40 0.17 -18.48
CA TYR A 20 10.39 0.45 -17.45
C TYR A 20 11.71 -0.26 -17.72
N SER A 21 12.80 0.27 -17.15
CA SER A 21 14.10 -0.39 -17.20
C SER A 21 14.05 -1.75 -16.49
N THR A 22 14.94 -2.65 -16.87
CA THR A 22 15.04 -3.99 -16.27
C THR A 22 15.24 -3.91 -14.75
N LEU A 23 16.06 -2.97 -14.28
CA LEU A 23 16.30 -2.76 -12.86
C LEU A 23 15.00 -2.39 -12.11
N THR A 24 14.22 -1.48 -12.67
CA THR A 24 12.93 -1.06 -12.09
C THR A 24 11.93 -2.21 -12.07
N LYS A 25 11.82 -2.99 -13.14
CA LYS A 25 10.96 -4.17 -13.20
C LYS A 25 11.32 -5.18 -12.11
N VAL A 26 12.60 -5.50 -11.97
CA VAL A 26 13.09 -6.42 -10.94
C VAL A 26 12.78 -5.88 -9.54
N ALA A 27 13.03 -4.61 -9.29
CA ALA A 27 12.75 -3.98 -7.99
C ALA A 27 11.25 -4.06 -7.62
N ILE A 28 10.37 -3.77 -8.56
CA ILE A 28 8.91 -3.85 -8.35
C ILE A 28 8.48 -5.29 -8.09
N ILE A 29 8.97 -6.25 -8.85
CA ILE A 29 8.66 -7.67 -8.66
C ILE A 29 9.12 -8.14 -7.28
N ILE A 30 10.35 -7.82 -6.88
CA ILE A 30 10.87 -8.15 -5.55
C ILE A 30 10.00 -7.53 -4.46
N ALA A 31 9.62 -6.26 -4.59
CA ALA A 31 8.77 -5.58 -3.63
C ALA A 31 7.40 -6.27 -3.47
N VAL A 32 6.75 -6.62 -4.57
CA VAL A 32 5.45 -7.31 -4.57
C VAL A 32 5.57 -8.71 -3.97
N VAL A 33 6.57 -9.48 -4.38
CA VAL A 33 6.78 -10.85 -3.89
C VAL A 33 7.10 -10.86 -2.39
N LEU A 34 7.98 -9.98 -1.92
CA LEU A 34 8.30 -9.88 -0.49
C LEU A 34 7.08 -9.45 0.34
N SER A 35 6.33 -8.46 -0.13
CA SER A 35 5.13 -7.98 0.57
C SER A 35 4.06 -9.07 0.64
N ALA A 36 3.72 -9.69 -0.47
CA ALA A 36 2.71 -10.75 -0.52
C ALA A 36 3.17 -12.00 0.23
N GLY A 37 4.43 -12.40 0.07
CA GLY A 37 5.01 -13.56 0.74
C GLY A 37 5.08 -13.39 2.26
N SER A 38 5.49 -12.22 2.75
CA SER A 38 5.52 -11.94 4.18
C SER A 38 4.12 -11.95 4.81
N LEU A 39 3.14 -11.37 4.13
CA LEU A 39 1.75 -11.41 4.56
C LEU A 39 1.20 -12.84 4.58
N ALA A 40 1.45 -13.63 3.55
CA ALA A 40 1.03 -15.02 3.46
C ALA A 40 1.68 -15.88 4.56
N LEU A 41 2.96 -15.71 4.83
CA LEU A 41 3.66 -16.39 5.93
C LEU A 41 3.09 -16.01 7.29
N TYR A 42 2.78 -14.74 7.49
CA TYR A 42 2.19 -14.28 8.75
C TYR A 42 0.80 -14.89 8.97
N LEU A 43 -0.07 -14.80 7.99
CA LEU A 43 -1.45 -15.30 8.11
C LEU A 43 -1.50 -16.83 8.17
N CYS A 44 -0.87 -17.52 7.22
CA CYS A 44 -0.95 -18.98 7.10
C CYS A 44 0.03 -19.71 8.03
N GLY A 45 1.17 -19.12 8.34
CA GLY A 45 2.21 -19.74 9.16
C GLY A 45 2.09 -19.47 10.65
N TYR A 46 1.41 -18.37 11.03
CA TYR A 46 1.30 -17.99 12.44
C TYR A 46 -0.13 -17.79 12.92
N ILE A 47 -0.91 -16.92 12.27
CA ILE A 47 -2.27 -16.58 12.73
C ILE A 47 -3.21 -17.79 12.63
N LEU A 48 -3.25 -18.45 11.50
CA LEU A 48 -4.14 -19.60 11.28
C LEU A 48 -3.82 -20.77 12.22
N PRO A 49 -2.54 -21.23 12.39
CA PRO A 49 -2.20 -22.25 13.37
C PRO A 49 -2.52 -21.84 14.81
N THR A 50 -2.37 -20.58 15.16
CA THR A 50 -2.71 -20.07 16.50
C THR A 50 -4.22 -20.15 16.74
N ILE A 51 -5.03 -19.73 15.77
CA ILE A 51 -6.49 -19.83 15.87
C ILE A 51 -6.93 -21.30 15.98
N GLN A 52 -6.35 -22.19 15.20
CA GLN A 52 -6.64 -23.63 15.28
C GLN A 52 -6.27 -24.19 16.64
N GLY A 53 -5.12 -23.84 17.19
CA GLY A 53 -4.69 -24.27 18.51
C GLY A 53 -5.63 -23.79 19.63
N VAL A 54 -6.18 -22.58 19.52
CA VAL A 54 -7.18 -22.05 20.46
C VAL A 54 -8.50 -22.80 20.33
N VAL A 55 -8.98 -23.04 19.11
CA VAL A 55 -10.23 -23.74 18.84
C VAL A 55 -10.19 -25.18 19.34
N TYR A 56 -9.08 -25.89 19.17
CA TYR A 56 -8.90 -27.25 19.63
C TYR A 56 -8.51 -27.37 21.12
N GLY A 57 -8.37 -26.24 21.81
CA GLY A 57 -8.02 -26.21 23.23
C GLY A 57 -6.57 -26.54 23.57
N GLU A 58 -5.70 -26.57 22.57
CA GLU A 58 -4.26 -26.83 22.75
C GLU A 58 -3.51 -25.64 23.31
N ILE A 59 -4.00 -24.42 23.05
CA ILE A 59 -3.41 -23.15 23.47
C ILE A 59 -4.36 -22.51 24.50
N VAL A 60 -3.93 -22.48 25.76
CA VAL A 60 -4.71 -21.90 26.87
C VAL A 60 -3.82 -21.13 27.83
N GLY A 61 -4.39 -20.23 28.61
CA GLY A 61 -3.71 -19.49 29.68
C GLY A 61 -2.58 -18.61 29.20
N TRP A 62 -1.40 -18.73 29.82
CA TRP A 62 -0.22 -17.91 29.50
C TRP A 62 0.32 -18.11 28.08
N ASP A 63 0.18 -19.31 27.54
CA ASP A 63 0.58 -19.58 26.16
C ASP A 63 -0.21 -18.75 25.17
N LEU A 64 -1.52 -18.54 25.41
CA LEU A 64 -2.35 -17.67 24.59
C LEU A 64 -1.89 -16.21 24.69
N VAL A 65 -1.66 -15.71 25.88
CA VAL A 65 -1.18 -14.33 26.10
C VAL A 65 0.14 -14.10 25.37
N TRP A 66 1.08 -15.02 25.51
CA TRP A 66 2.38 -14.94 24.86
C TRP A 66 2.27 -14.94 23.33
N ARG A 67 1.42 -15.80 22.79
CA ARG A 67 1.20 -15.87 21.34
C ARG A 67 0.53 -14.61 20.78
N VAL A 68 -0.39 -14.02 21.54
CA VAL A 68 -1.00 -12.73 21.14
C VAL A 68 0.05 -11.62 21.14
N CYS A 69 0.91 -11.54 22.14
CA CYS A 69 2.01 -10.57 22.20
C CYS A 69 2.97 -10.76 20.99
N LEU A 70 3.33 -11.99 20.68
CA LEU A 70 4.16 -12.31 19.50
C LEU A 70 3.46 -11.95 18.18
N ALA A 71 2.14 -12.12 18.11
CA ALA A 71 1.37 -11.74 16.93
C ALA A 71 1.48 -10.24 16.67
N PHE A 72 1.39 -9.39 17.69
CA PHE A 72 1.60 -7.95 17.57
C PHE A 72 3.03 -7.60 17.17
N LEU A 73 4.01 -8.30 17.72
CA LEU A 73 5.42 -8.08 17.38
C LEU A 73 5.71 -8.44 15.91
N TYR A 74 5.19 -9.56 15.43
CA TYR A 74 5.31 -9.98 14.04
C TYR A 74 4.55 -9.03 13.10
N TYR A 75 3.40 -8.51 13.53
CA TYR A 75 2.65 -7.51 12.77
C TYR A 75 3.45 -6.22 12.59
N ALA A 76 4.14 -5.76 13.65
CA ALA A 76 5.04 -4.61 13.55
C ALA A 76 6.19 -4.90 12.55
N GLY A 77 6.80 -6.08 12.60
CA GLY A 77 7.81 -6.51 11.64
C GLY A 77 7.27 -6.54 10.19
N LEU A 78 6.04 -6.98 10.01
CA LEU A 78 5.36 -6.96 8.70
C LEU A 78 5.22 -5.54 8.16
N HIS A 79 4.89 -4.56 9.00
CA HIS A 79 4.86 -3.15 8.62
C HIS A 79 6.23 -2.63 8.15
N PHE A 80 7.32 -3.01 8.83
CA PHE A 80 8.66 -2.65 8.40
C PHE A 80 9.00 -3.23 7.02
N VAL A 81 8.63 -4.47 6.76
CA VAL A 81 8.82 -5.10 5.45
C VAL A 81 8.01 -4.36 4.38
N ASN A 82 6.75 -4.02 4.67
CA ASN A 82 5.92 -3.25 3.76
C ASN A 82 6.50 -1.86 3.47
N LEU A 83 6.98 -1.14 4.47
CA LEU A 83 7.63 0.16 4.29
C LEU A 83 8.87 0.04 3.41
N PHE A 84 9.68 -0.99 3.63
CA PHE A 84 10.85 -1.27 2.78
C PHE A 84 10.45 -1.53 1.32
N CYS A 85 9.44 -2.36 1.10
CA CYS A 85 8.92 -2.68 -0.23
C CYS A 85 8.37 -1.44 -0.93
N VAL A 86 7.58 -0.63 -0.23
CA VAL A 86 7.03 0.63 -0.76
C VAL A 86 8.15 1.61 -1.09
N SER A 87 9.17 1.72 -0.25
CA SER A 87 10.31 2.60 -0.49
C SER A 87 11.11 2.15 -1.72
N LEU A 88 11.36 0.86 -1.86
CA LEU A 88 12.09 0.30 -3.00
C LEU A 88 11.32 0.49 -4.31
N GLY A 89 10.05 0.08 -4.35
CA GLY A 89 9.19 0.24 -5.52
C GLY A 89 8.91 1.71 -5.82
N GLY A 90 8.68 2.51 -4.79
CA GLY A 90 8.41 3.94 -4.92
C GLY A 90 9.59 4.72 -5.46
N ALA A 91 10.80 4.49 -4.96
CA ALA A 91 12.01 5.15 -5.43
C ALA A 91 12.27 4.85 -6.91
N THR A 92 12.11 3.59 -7.32
CA THR A 92 12.31 3.19 -8.72
C THR A 92 11.23 3.76 -9.64
N MET A 93 9.96 3.74 -9.23
CA MET A 93 8.86 4.34 -9.99
C MET A 93 8.99 5.86 -10.11
N CYS A 94 9.33 6.56 -9.03
CA CYS A 94 9.55 8.01 -9.05
C CYS A 94 10.64 8.39 -10.06
N ARG A 95 11.67 7.59 -10.17
CA ARG A 95 12.73 7.80 -11.16
C ARG A 95 12.23 7.61 -12.59
N GLU A 96 11.44 6.58 -12.85
CA GLU A 96 10.92 6.28 -14.20
C GLU A 96 9.85 7.28 -14.64
N GLU A 97 8.95 7.68 -13.74
CA GLU A 97 7.83 8.58 -14.03
C GLU A 97 8.15 10.06 -13.77
N ASN A 98 9.35 10.35 -13.27
CA ASN A 98 9.78 11.70 -12.90
C ASN A 98 8.88 12.35 -11.84
N TRP A 99 8.47 11.57 -10.85
CA TRP A 99 7.68 12.04 -9.70
C TRP A 99 8.58 12.45 -8.54
N ASP A 100 8.10 13.39 -7.72
CA ASP A 100 8.70 13.70 -6.42
C ASP A 100 8.35 12.58 -5.42
N ILE A 101 9.33 12.16 -4.62
CA ILE A 101 9.13 11.13 -3.61
C ILE A 101 8.12 11.54 -2.53
N ASN A 102 8.03 12.81 -2.22
CA ASN A 102 7.02 13.34 -1.29
C ASN A 102 5.60 13.20 -1.85
N ASP A 103 5.41 13.51 -3.12
CA ASP A 103 4.11 13.34 -3.81
C ASP A 103 3.71 11.87 -3.87
N PHE A 104 4.67 10.99 -4.14
CA PHE A 104 4.44 9.55 -4.12
C PHE A 104 4.02 9.06 -2.73
N SER A 105 4.72 9.47 -1.69
CA SER A 105 4.44 9.06 -0.31
C SER A 105 3.05 9.51 0.15
N MET A 106 2.69 10.74 -0.16
CA MET A 106 1.36 11.28 0.16
C MET A 106 0.25 10.54 -0.60
N ALA A 107 0.44 10.28 -1.87
CA ALA A 107 -0.52 9.53 -2.69
C ALA A 107 -0.66 8.08 -2.20
N TRP A 108 0.44 7.45 -1.80
CA TRP A 108 0.40 6.09 -1.26
C TRP A 108 -0.39 5.99 0.04
N MET A 109 -0.31 7.00 0.89
CA MET A 109 -1.08 7.07 2.13
C MET A 109 -2.56 7.38 1.93
N ASN A 110 -2.95 7.89 0.79
CA ASN A 110 -4.33 8.32 0.48
C ASN A 110 -5.26 7.18 0.02
N MET A 111 -4.92 5.93 0.24
CA MET A 111 -5.77 4.80 -0.14
C MET A 111 -7.19 4.89 0.48
N TYR A 112 -7.28 5.31 1.73
CA TYR A 112 -8.55 5.42 2.45
C TYR A 112 -9.29 6.74 2.22
N LYS A 113 -8.63 7.73 1.62
CA LYS A 113 -9.20 9.04 1.31
C LYS A 113 -9.60 9.20 -0.16
N TYR A 114 -9.60 8.09 -0.92
CA TYR A 114 -9.92 8.13 -2.35
C TYR A 114 -11.28 8.74 -2.64
N MET A 115 -12.30 8.42 -1.83
CA MET A 115 -13.65 8.97 -1.99
C MET A 115 -13.70 10.48 -1.70
N SER A 116 -13.01 10.95 -0.67
CA SER A 116 -12.96 12.39 -0.38
C SER A 116 -12.17 13.18 -1.42
N TYR A 117 -11.22 12.56 -2.10
CA TYR A 117 -10.49 13.16 -3.23
C TYR A 117 -11.40 13.38 -4.43
N ILE A 118 -12.24 12.42 -4.77
CA ILE A 118 -13.21 12.53 -5.87
C ILE A 118 -14.22 13.65 -5.56
N GLU A 119 -14.74 13.71 -4.34
CA GLU A 119 -15.65 14.76 -3.90
C GLU A 119 -15.03 16.15 -4.03
N THR A 120 -13.77 16.31 -3.64
CA THR A 120 -13.04 17.58 -3.75
C THR A 120 -12.82 17.99 -5.21
N GLU A 121 -12.47 17.06 -6.09
CA GLU A 121 -12.32 17.32 -7.53
C GLU A 121 -13.63 17.73 -8.18
N GLU A 122 -14.72 17.06 -7.83
CA GLU A 122 -16.06 17.41 -8.32
C GLU A 122 -16.49 18.82 -7.85
N GLU A 123 -16.20 19.18 -6.61
CA GLU A 123 -16.45 20.52 -6.06
C GLU A 123 -15.63 21.59 -6.78
N GLU A 124 -14.34 21.36 -7.03
CA GLU A 124 -13.47 22.28 -7.79
C GLU A 124 -13.95 22.45 -9.23
N GLU A 125 -14.34 21.39 -9.90
CA GLU A 125 -14.91 21.44 -11.26
C GLU A 125 -16.22 22.23 -11.31
N LEU A 126 -17.07 22.08 -10.30
CA LEU A 126 -18.34 22.83 -10.19
C LEU A 126 -18.09 24.32 -9.93
N GLU A 127 -17.13 24.67 -9.09
CA GLU A 127 -16.74 26.07 -8.84
C GLU A 127 -16.21 26.73 -10.14
N ASP A 128 -15.36 26.04 -10.89
CA ASP A 128 -14.83 26.52 -12.17
C ASP A 128 -15.96 26.76 -13.19
N LEU A 129 -16.96 25.87 -13.25
CA LEU A 129 -18.13 26.03 -14.12
C LEU A 129 -19.01 27.22 -13.71
N ASP A 130 -19.20 27.47 -12.41
CA ASP A 130 -19.94 28.62 -11.89
C ASP A 130 -19.23 29.93 -12.20
N ASP A 131 -17.91 29.98 -12.11
CA ASP A 131 -17.10 31.13 -12.50
C ASP A 131 -17.19 31.42 -14.01
N GLU A 132 -17.17 30.41 -14.87
CA GLU A 132 -17.39 30.57 -16.33
C GLU A 132 -18.79 31.11 -16.63
N ASN A 133 -19.82 30.65 -15.93
CA ASN A 133 -21.19 31.14 -16.12
C ASN A 133 -21.39 32.55 -15.60
N SER A 134 -20.66 32.99 -14.59
CA SER A 134 -20.75 34.36 -14.04
C SER A 134 -20.10 35.42 -14.94
N GLU A 135 -19.13 35.04 -15.82
CA GLU A 135 -18.50 35.93 -16.79
C GLU A 135 -19.33 36.16 -18.05
N LYS A 136 -20.39 35.43 -18.26
CA LYS A 136 -21.35 35.57 -19.37
C LYS A 136 -22.53 36.43 -18.96
#